data_0172fc2e768461b25aef322fe43f7bda
#
_entry.id   0172fc2e768461b25aef322fe43f7bda
#
_cell.length_a   1.000
_cell.length_b   1.000
_cell.length_c   1.000
_cell.angle_alpha   90.00
_cell.angle_beta   90.00
_cell.angle_gamma   90.00
#
_symmetry.space_group_name_H-M   'P 1'
#
loop_
_entity.id
_entity.type
_entity.pdbx_description
1 polymer ?
#
loop_
_entity_poly.entity_id
_entity_poly.type
_entity_poly.pdbx_seq_one_letter_code
_entity_poly.pdbx_strand_id
1 'polypeptide(L)'
;MMEIKRDRYLKQLIESRQNGFIKVVTGIRRCGKSYLLNVLFYHYLLDNGVTDDHIIRIDLEDRMNKELRNPDTMLHYVHDRIKDNDLYYIIIDEVQLMDEFVDVLNSFRHIDNADTYVTGSNSHFLSSDIPTEFRGRGETIHVNPLSFAEFYSAVGGDKQDAWREYYTYGGLPLIQSFETEEKKINYLKDLFETVYLADIIERHRIKNDNELRELVLILASSIGAPCNPTKLSNTFKSVKNVSIGSQTIANYLTYLSESFLLNKTIRYDIKGKKYINTLSKYYFSDIGLRNAILDMRQQEETHIMENIIYNELLVRGYSVDVGMVEIKKQDKDGKWVRIQLEVDFIASLGSKKYYVQSALSIPDREKEIQESRSLMNINDSFKKIIIVKDHIMPRRNEEGILTIGLFDFLLKEDSLDL
;
A
#
# COMPACT_ATOMS: atom_id res chain seq x y z
N MET A 1 25.74 3.34 2.54
CA MET A 1 24.28 3.26 2.17
C MET A 1 23.57 4.17 3.16
N MET A 2 22.65 5.03 2.70
CA MET A 2 21.91 5.92 3.59
C MET A 2 21.00 5.06 4.48
N GLU A 3 21.05 5.27 5.81
CA GLU A 3 20.17 4.57 6.74
C GLU A 3 18.76 5.19 6.64
N ILE A 4 17.79 4.37 6.25
CA ILE A 4 16.40 4.80 6.16
C ILE A 4 15.66 4.27 7.38
N LYS A 5 15.15 5.19 8.19
CA LYS A 5 14.35 4.86 9.36
C LYS A 5 12.96 4.38 8.95
N ARG A 6 12.51 3.28 9.55
CA ARG A 6 11.17 2.72 9.39
C ARG A 6 10.50 2.57 10.75
N ASP A 7 10.55 3.65 11.55
CA ASP A 7 10.24 3.64 12.98
C ASP A 7 8.85 3.08 13.28
N ARG A 8 7.86 3.38 12.44
CA ARG A 8 6.49 2.86 12.59
C ARG A 8 6.45 1.33 12.53
N TYR A 9 7.08 0.75 11.51
CA TYR A 9 7.08 -0.71 11.32
C TYR A 9 7.98 -1.41 12.33
N LEU A 10 9.12 -0.80 12.68
CA LEU A 10 9.98 -1.30 13.74
C LEU A 10 9.22 -1.33 15.08
N LYS A 11 8.47 -0.28 15.40
CA LYS A 11 7.64 -0.23 16.60
C LYS A 11 6.58 -1.35 16.60
N GLN A 12 5.91 -1.60 15.47
CA GLN A 12 4.95 -2.70 15.35
C GLN A 12 5.61 -4.05 15.62
N LEU A 13 6.81 -4.32 15.05
CA LEU A 13 7.55 -5.55 15.31
C LEU A 13 7.91 -5.69 16.80
N ILE A 14 8.31 -4.59 17.45
CA ILE A 14 8.65 -4.56 18.87
C ILE A 14 7.43 -4.86 19.75
N GLU A 15 6.29 -4.23 19.45
CA GLU A 15 5.04 -4.41 20.20
C GLU A 15 4.47 -5.83 20.02
N SER A 16 4.75 -6.49 18.89
CA SER A 16 4.30 -7.84 18.59
C SER A 16 5.18 -8.94 19.17
N ARG A 17 6.29 -8.61 19.82
CA ARG A 17 7.21 -9.62 20.38
C ARG A 17 6.52 -10.52 21.40
N GLN A 18 6.85 -11.81 21.34
CA GLN A 18 6.45 -12.81 22.33
C GLN A 18 4.93 -12.94 22.56
N ASN A 19 4.12 -12.55 21.57
CA ASN A 19 2.67 -12.64 21.66
C ASN A 19 2.10 -14.01 21.23
N GLY A 20 2.96 -15.01 20.95
CA GLY A 20 2.59 -16.34 20.51
C GLY A 20 2.11 -16.45 19.05
N PHE A 21 2.14 -15.34 18.29
CA PHE A 21 1.82 -15.34 16.87
C PHE A 21 3.09 -15.37 16.00
N ILE A 22 2.97 -15.93 14.80
CA ILE A 22 3.96 -15.75 13.74
C ILE A 22 3.79 -14.35 13.17
N LYS A 23 4.87 -13.55 13.10
CA LYS A 23 4.87 -12.21 12.53
C LYS A 23 5.18 -12.31 11.05
N VAL A 24 4.20 -11.99 10.23
CA VAL A 24 4.32 -12.05 8.77
C VAL A 24 4.46 -10.64 8.20
N VAL A 25 5.64 -10.31 7.74
CA VAL A 25 5.96 -9.02 7.12
C VAL A 25 5.70 -9.12 5.62
N THR A 26 4.67 -8.42 5.17
CA THR A 26 4.23 -8.43 3.78
C THR A 26 4.44 -7.07 3.13
N GLY A 27 4.21 -6.98 1.84
CA GLY A 27 4.29 -5.73 1.09
C GLY A 27 4.92 -5.91 -0.27
N ILE A 28 4.82 -4.89 -1.09
CA ILE A 28 5.34 -4.88 -2.46
C ILE A 28 6.83 -5.26 -2.49
N ARG A 29 7.29 -5.93 -3.55
CA ARG A 29 8.72 -6.24 -3.70
C ARG A 29 9.57 -4.96 -3.67
N ARG A 30 10.77 -5.03 -3.08
CA ARG A 30 11.71 -3.90 -2.95
C ARG A 30 11.26 -2.73 -2.06
N CYS A 31 10.17 -2.87 -1.27
CA CYS A 31 9.75 -1.82 -0.30
C CYS A 31 10.57 -1.81 1.00
N GLY A 32 11.49 -2.75 1.20
CA GLY A 32 12.41 -2.76 2.34
C GLY A 32 12.04 -3.75 3.46
N LYS A 33 11.26 -4.82 3.20
CA LYS A 33 10.92 -5.86 4.19
C LYS A 33 12.15 -6.53 4.80
N SER A 34 13.04 -7.03 3.93
CA SER A 34 14.29 -7.68 4.35
C SER A 34 15.18 -6.74 5.15
N TYR A 35 15.27 -5.46 4.76
CA TYR A 35 15.99 -4.43 5.50
C TYR A 35 15.39 -4.19 6.89
N LEU A 36 14.06 -4.12 6.98
CA LEU A 36 13.35 -3.95 8.24
C LEU A 36 13.66 -5.08 9.24
N LEU A 37 13.64 -6.34 8.79
CA LEU A 37 13.90 -7.49 9.67
C LEU A 37 15.39 -7.73 9.90
N ASN A 38 16.18 -7.80 8.82
CA ASN A 38 17.57 -8.25 8.89
C ASN A 38 18.55 -7.14 9.27
N VAL A 39 18.12 -5.86 9.27
CA VAL A 39 18.97 -4.73 9.69
C VAL A 39 18.36 -4.03 10.89
N LEU A 40 17.18 -3.38 10.73
CA LEU A 40 16.65 -2.53 11.79
C LEU A 40 16.20 -3.34 13.02
N PHE A 41 15.41 -4.38 12.82
CA PHE A 41 14.92 -5.21 13.93
C PHE A 41 16.06 -6.04 14.54
N TYR A 42 16.97 -6.57 13.72
CA TYR A 42 18.15 -7.27 14.19
C TYR A 42 19.04 -6.39 15.09
N HIS A 43 19.38 -5.16 14.67
CA HIS A 43 20.14 -4.24 15.51
C HIS A 43 19.39 -3.89 16.79
N TYR A 44 18.07 -3.65 16.69
CA TYR A 44 17.25 -3.43 17.87
C TYR A 44 17.37 -4.59 18.88
N LEU A 45 17.34 -5.84 18.44
CA LEU A 45 17.47 -7.01 19.31
C LEU A 45 18.83 -7.02 20.01
N LEU A 46 19.91 -6.80 19.26
CA LEU A 46 21.28 -6.74 19.83
C LEU A 46 21.41 -5.61 20.86
N ASP A 47 20.93 -4.41 20.54
CA ASP A 47 20.98 -3.22 21.42
C ASP A 47 20.14 -3.44 22.71
N ASN A 48 19.20 -4.37 22.68
CA ASN A 48 18.37 -4.73 23.84
C ASN A 48 18.81 -6.04 24.52
N GLY A 49 20.05 -6.46 24.28
CA GLY A 49 20.72 -7.52 25.04
C GLY A 49 20.49 -8.94 24.52
N VAL A 50 19.86 -9.13 23.36
CA VAL A 50 19.79 -10.43 22.70
C VAL A 50 21.15 -10.70 22.04
N THR A 51 21.76 -11.86 22.30
CA THR A 51 23.02 -12.23 21.66
C THR A 51 22.80 -12.75 20.24
N ASP A 52 23.79 -12.64 19.38
CA ASP A 52 23.68 -13.08 17.98
C ASP A 52 23.36 -14.57 17.85
N ASP A 53 23.85 -15.40 18.77
CA ASP A 53 23.58 -16.85 18.82
C ASP A 53 22.10 -17.18 19.04
N HIS A 54 21.32 -16.24 19.58
CA HIS A 54 19.88 -16.37 19.80
C HIS A 54 19.03 -15.76 18.67
N ILE A 55 19.66 -15.34 17.57
CA ILE A 55 18.97 -14.80 16.39
C ILE A 55 19.28 -15.67 15.18
N ILE A 56 18.35 -16.54 14.83
CA ILE A 56 18.48 -17.47 13.69
C ILE A 56 17.95 -16.75 12.45
N ARG A 57 18.86 -16.30 11.56
CA ARG A 57 18.52 -15.59 10.33
C ARG A 57 18.71 -16.48 9.11
N ILE A 58 17.70 -16.58 8.27
CA ILE A 58 17.68 -17.44 7.09
C ILE A 58 17.13 -16.63 5.92
N ASP A 59 17.94 -16.43 4.90
CA ASP A 59 17.53 -15.85 3.62
C ASP A 59 17.36 -17.00 2.60
N LEU A 60 16.13 -17.27 2.20
CA LEU A 60 15.82 -18.35 1.26
C LEU A 60 16.06 -17.96 -0.21
N GLU A 61 16.30 -16.69 -0.52
CA GLU A 61 16.80 -16.30 -1.85
C GLU A 61 18.28 -16.65 -2.02
N ASP A 62 19.06 -16.66 -0.92
CA ASP A 62 20.47 -17.03 -0.98
C ASP A 62 20.62 -18.50 -1.42
N ARG A 63 21.42 -18.70 -2.47
CA ARG A 63 21.72 -20.04 -2.99
C ARG A 63 22.41 -20.96 -1.95
N MET A 64 23.15 -20.41 -1.01
CA MET A 64 23.77 -21.17 0.08
C MET A 64 22.72 -21.82 0.98
N ASN A 65 21.54 -21.24 1.08
CA ASN A 65 20.43 -21.75 1.88
C ASN A 65 19.43 -22.58 1.07
N LYS A 66 19.77 -22.98 -0.17
CA LYS A 66 18.84 -23.72 -1.05
C LYS A 66 18.31 -25.01 -0.41
N GLU A 67 19.12 -25.71 0.36
CA GLU A 67 18.72 -26.95 1.04
C GLU A 67 17.67 -26.69 2.13
N LEU A 68 17.66 -25.50 2.72
CA LEU A 68 16.68 -25.09 3.73
C LEU A 68 15.27 -24.82 3.14
N ARG A 69 15.12 -24.88 1.83
CA ARG A 69 13.78 -24.84 1.19
C ARG A 69 13.03 -26.17 1.36
N ASN A 70 13.75 -27.23 1.75
CA ASN A 70 13.14 -28.51 2.16
C ASN A 70 12.62 -28.40 3.60
N PRO A 71 11.35 -28.74 3.87
CA PRO A 71 10.71 -28.62 5.19
C PRO A 71 11.48 -29.34 6.32
N ASP A 72 11.84 -30.61 6.10
CA ASP A 72 12.53 -31.42 7.12
C ASP A 72 13.92 -30.87 7.43
N THR A 73 14.65 -30.45 6.40
CA THR A 73 15.97 -29.83 6.57
C THR A 73 15.87 -28.53 7.37
N MET A 74 14.85 -27.72 7.11
CA MET A 74 14.59 -26.47 7.82
C MET A 74 14.29 -26.74 9.31
N LEU A 75 13.40 -27.71 9.60
CA LEU A 75 13.05 -28.07 10.97
C LEU A 75 14.28 -28.53 11.77
N HIS A 76 15.08 -29.43 11.19
CA HIS A 76 16.35 -29.87 11.82
C HIS A 76 17.33 -28.72 12.02
N TYR A 77 17.50 -27.87 11.00
CA TYR A 77 18.43 -26.74 11.06
C TYR A 77 18.10 -25.76 12.20
N VAL A 78 16.83 -25.45 12.42
CA VAL A 78 16.39 -24.56 13.50
C VAL A 78 16.52 -25.26 14.84
N HIS A 79 16.09 -26.53 14.94
CA HIS A 79 16.16 -27.30 16.18
C HIS A 79 17.60 -27.46 16.69
N ASP A 80 18.55 -27.72 15.79
CA ASP A 80 19.96 -27.88 16.12
C ASP A 80 20.63 -26.58 16.63
N ARG A 81 20.01 -25.42 16.40
CA ARG A 81 20.49 -24.10 16.84
C ARG A 81 19.93 -23.65 18.17
N ILE A 82 18.82 -24.21 18.61
CA ILE A 82 18.23 -23.93 19.92
C ILE A 82 18.91 -24.83 20.94
N LYS A 83 19.82 -24.27 21.76
CA LYS A 83 20.74 -25.02 22.64
C LYS A 83 20.45 -24.85 24.12
N ASP A 84 19.65 -23.85 24.47
CA ASP A 84 19.32 -23.53 25.85
C ASP A 84 17.85 -23.10 25.96
N ASN A 85 17.45 -22.60 27.13
CA ASN A 85 16.07 -22.20 27.41
C ASN A 85 15.85 -20.67 27.23
N ASP A 86 16.86 -19.95 26.78
CA ASP A 86 16.70 -18.52 26.49
C ASP A 86 15.88 -18.31 25.20
N LEU A 87 15.35 -17.09 25.02
CA LEU A 87 14.48 -16.79 23.89
C LEU A 87 15.24 -16.67 22.58
N TYR A 88 14.84 -17.44 21.59
CA TYR A 88 15.36 -17.40 20.23
C TYR A 88 14.44 -16.60 19.30
N TYR A 89 15.03 -15.82 18.39
CA TYR A 89 14.33 -15.12 17.33
C TYR A 89 14.62 -15.80 15.99
N ILE A 90 13.58 -16.35 15.37
CA ILE A 90 13.69 -17.02 14.06
C ILE A 90 13.22 -16.02 12.99
N ILE A 91 14.14 -15.60 12.12
CA ILE A 91 13.87 -14.64 11.04
C ILE A 91 14.09 -15.32 9.70
N ILE A 92 13.03 -15.52 8.91
CA ILE A 92 13.08 -16.17 7.60
C ILE A 92 12.65 -15.18 6.53
N ASP A 93 13.54 -14.90 5.58
CA ASP A 93 13.24 -14.03 4.44
C ASP A 93 12.74 -14.84 3.25
N GLU A 94 11.71 -14.33 2.56
CA GLU A 94 11.03 -14.93 1.39
C GLU A 94 10.58 -16.38 1.64
N VAL A 95 9.86 -16.60 2.74
CA VAL A 95 9.46 -17.93 3.22
C VAL A 95 8.64 -18.75 2.22
N GLN A 96 7.96 -18.11 1.25
CA GLN A 96 7.22 -18.81 0.18
C GLN A 96 8.12 -19.61 -0.78
N LEU A 97 9.43 -19.47 -0.69
CA LEU A 97 10.38 -20.30 -1.44
C LEU A 97 10.57 -21.70 -0.82
N MET A 98 10.10 -21.90 0.41
CA MET A 98 10.12 -23.19 1.09
C MET A 98 8.84 -23.96 0.77
N ASP A 99 8.96 -25.23 0.46
CA ASP A 99 7.83 -26.13 0.31
C ASP A 99 7.11 -26.30 1.66
N GLU A 100 5.79 -26.46 1.67
CA GLU A 100 4.98 -26.69 2.89
C GLU A 100 5.30 -25.71 4.05
N PHE A 101 5.70 -24.48 3.72
CA PHE A 101 6.17 -23.49 4.71
C PHE A 101 5.16 -23.26 5.85
N VAL A 102 3.87 -23.39 5.60
CA VAL A 102 2.83 -23.21 6.62
C VAL A 102 2.96 -24.27 7.72
N ASP A 103 3.20 -25.51 7.35
CA ASP A 103 3.35 -26.61 8.31
C ASP A 103 4.65 -26.46 9.12
N VAL A 104 5.73 -26.02 8.47
CA VAL A 104 7.01 -25.70 9.15
C VAL A 104 6.80 -24.55 10.15
N LEU A 105 6.16 -23.47 9.75
CA LEU A 105 5.90 -22.34 10.65
C LEU A 105 4.96 -22.72 11.81
N ASN A 106 3.96 -23.56 11.55
CA ASN A 106 3.12 -24.11 12.62
C ASN A 106 3.93 -24.99 13.60
N SER A 107 4.94 -25.73 13.11
CA SER A 107 5.86 -26.51 13.94
C SER A 107 6.72 -25.60 14.84
N PHE A 108 7.25 -24.49 14.31
CA PHE A 108 8.01 -23.54 15.12
C PHE A 108 7.21 -22.92 16.28
N ARG A 109 5.88 -22.81 16.15
CA ARG A 109 5.01 -22.33 17.22
C ARG A 109 4.94 -23.28 18.43
N HIS A 110 5.35 -24.54 18.28
CA HIS A 110 5.44 -25.50 19.38
C HIS A 110 6.78 -25.44 20.12
N ILE A 111 7.67 -24.54 19.72
CA ILE A 111 8.92 -24.25 20.41
C ILE A 111 8.66 -23.12 21.41
N ASP A 112 8.58 -23.45 22.69
CA ASP A 112 8.12 -22.52 23.74
C ASP A 112 9.01 -21.28 23.88
N ASN A 113 10.28 -21.39 23.58
CA ASN A 113 11.28 -20.31 23.65
C ASN A 113 11.69 -19.77 22.26
N ALA A 114 10.80 -19.80 21.29
CA ALA A 114 11.03 -19.22 19.98
C ALA A 114 9.99 -18.19 19.59
N ASP A 115 10.44 -17.11 18.98
CA ASP A 115 9.60 -16.05 18.41
C ASP A 115 9.90 -15.88 16.91
N THR A 116 8.91 -16.12 16.04
CA THR A 116 9.12 -16.31 14.60
C THR A 116 8.63 -15.12 13.80
N TYR A 117 9.49 -14.64 12.90
CA TYR A 117 9.29 -13.53 11.98
C TYR A 117 9.60 -13.98 10.56
N VAL A 118 8.70 -13.74 9.63
CA VAL A 118 8.90 -14.12 8.24
C VAL A 118 8.57 -12.98 7.30
N THR A 119 9.26 -12.93 6.15
CA THR A 119 8.81 -12.08 5.04
C THR A 119 8.20 -12.89 3.92
N GLY A 120 7.33 -12.22 3.17
CA GLY A 120 6.84 -12.70 1.90
C GLY A 120 6.41 -11.54 1.01
N SER A 121 6.78 -11.62 -0.25
CA SER A 121 6.44 -10.59 -1.25
C SER A 121 5.14 -10.87 -1.99
N ASN A 122 4.39 -11.87 -1.54
CA ASN A 122 3.20 -12.38 -2.20
C ASN A 122 1.99 -12.33 -1.29
N SER A 123 0.83 -12.01 -1.84
CA SER A 123 -0.46 -11.95 -1.16
C SER A 123 -1.05 -13.32 -0.80
N HIS A 124 -0.47 -14.44 -1.23
CA HIS A 124 -0.82 -15.71 -0.61
C HIS A 124 -0.70 -15.63 0.91
N PHE A 125 0.09 -14.67 1.42
CA PHE A 125 0.14 -14.31 2.83
C PHE A 125 -0.93 -13.31 3.29
N LEU A 126 -1.72 -12.69 2.38
CA LEU A 126 -2.73 -11.68 2.74
C LEU A 126 -4.16 -12.06 2.36
N SER A 127 -4.32 -12.90 1.36
CA SER A 127 -5.63 -13.46 1.06
C SER A 127 -6.04 -14.40 2.19
N SER A 128 -7.30 -14.71 2.29
CA SER A 128 -7.98 -15.66 3.17
C SER A 128 -7.17 -16.79 3.85
N ASP A 129 -5.94 -17.01 3.47
CA ASP A 129 -5.15 -18.19 3.81
C ASP A 129 -4.36 -18.01 5.12
N ILE A 130 -3.73 -16.84 5.42
CA ILE A 130 -3.05 -16.66 6.71
C ILE A 130 -3.99 -16.81 7.90
N PRO A 131 -5.16 -16.14 7.95
CA PRO A 131 -6.09 -16.35 9.06
C PRO A 131 -6.67 -17.77 9.11
N THR A 132 -6.82 -18.44 7.95
CA THR A 132 -7.32 -19.81 7.85
C THR A 132 -6.22 -20.84 8.07
N GLU A 133 -5.06 -20.70 7.47
CA GLU A 133 -3.96 -21.66 7.56
C GLU A 133 -3.24 -21.58 8.89
N PHE A 134 -2.97 -20.40 9.41
CA PHE A 134 -2.48 -20.24 10.79
C PHE A 134 -3.59 -20.26 11.83
N ARG A 135 -4.87 -20.51 11.44
CA ARG A 135 -6.01 -20.59 12.34
C ARG A 135 -6.12 -19.39 13.30
N GLY A 136 -5.92 -18.19 12.77
CA GLY A 136 -5.96 -16.94 13.53
C GLY A 136 -4.73 -16.69 14.43
N ARG A 137 -3.60 -17.34 14.15
CA ARG A 137 -2.36 -17.27 14.97
C ARG A 137 -1.19 -16.63 14.22
N GLY A 138 -1.47 -15.88 13.15
CA GLY A 138 -0.54 -15.04 12.43
C GLY A 138 -0.88 -13.57 12.62
N GLU A 139 0.11 -12.73 12.79
CA GLU A 139 0.00 -11.28 12.82
C GLU A 139 0.67 -10.70 11.59
N THR A 140 -0.06 -9.91 10.82
CA THR A 140 0.46 -9.36 9.56
C THR A 140 0.89 -7.90 9.74
N ILE A 141 2.12 -7.59 9.36
CA ILE A 141 2.66 -6.24 9.29
C ILE A 141 2.88 -5.90 7.81
N HIS A 142 2.03 -5.04 7.27
CA HIS A 142 2.11 -4.65 5.86
C HIS A 142 3.03 -3.44 5.68
N VAL A 143 4.17 -3.65 4.99
CA VAL A 143 5.19 -2.63 4.74
C VAL A 143 4.92 -1.98 3.37
N ASN A 144 4.56 -0.71 3.39
CA ASN A 144 4.41 0.11 2.18
C ASN A 144 5.77 0.64 1.70
N PRO A 145 5.90 1.14 0.47
CA PRO A 145 6.99 2.03 0.06
C PRO A 145 7.18 3.18 1.06
N LEU A 146 8.28 3.89 1.01
CA LEU A 146 8.51 5.02 1.91
C LEU A 146 7.35 6.02 1.83
N SER A 147 6.82 6.42 2.98
CA SER A 147 5.97 7.61 3.05
C SER A 147 6.76 8.85 2.67
N PHE A 148 6.08 9.94 2.33
CA PHE A 148 6.80 11.19 2.06
C PHE A 148 7.63 11.66 3.27
N ALA A 149 7.16 11.44 4.49
CA ALA A 149 7.91 11.78 5.71
C ALA A 149 9.20 10.97 5.84
N GLU A 150 9.16 9.66 5.62
CA GLU A 150 10.34 8.77 5.63
C GLU A 150 11.32 9.16 4.51
N PHE A 151 10.79 9.39 3.29
CA PHE A 151 11.56 9.84 2.15
C PHE A 151 12.27 11.17 2.43
N TYR A 152 11.51 12.18 2.86
CA TYR A 152 12.04 13.51 3.13
C TYR A 152 13.05 13.51 4.28
N SER A 153 12.82 12.71 5.31
CA SER A 153 13.79 12.53 6.41
C SER A 153 15.13 11.94 5.92
N ALA A 154 15.10 11.08 4.89
CA ALA A 154 16.29 10.49 4.33
C ALA A 154 17.03 11.45 3.36
N VAL A 155 16.29 12.17 2.51
CA VAL A 155 16.88 13.03 1.46
C VAL A 155 17.25 14.40 1.98
N GLY A 156 16.40 14.99 2.84
CA GLY A 156 16.55 16.37 3.32
C GLY A 156 16.32 17.43 2.24
N GLY A 157 16.85 18.61 2.45
CA GLY A 157 16.84 19.72 1.49
C GLY A 157 15.52 20.50 1.43
N ASP A 158 15.21 21.10 0.28
CA ASP A 158 13.97 21.83 0.08
C ASP A 158 12.77 20.88 -0.07
N LYS A 159 11.67 21.20 0.59
CA LYS A 159 10.45 20.37 0.57
C LYS A 159 9.79 20.27 -0.78
N GLN A 160 9.82 21.34 -1.58
CA GLN A 160 9.19 21.34 -2.90
C GLN A 160 10.00 20.49 -3.90
N ASP A 161 11.34 20.54 -3.79
CA ASP A 161 12.21 19.70 -4.59
C ASP A 161 12.07 18.21 -4.18
N ALA A 162 12.04 17.93 -2.88
CA ALA A 162 11.77 16.59 -2.38
C ALA A 162 10.39 16.07 -2.78
N TRP A 163 9.37 16.94 -2.79
CA TRP A 163 8.03 16.58 -3.29
C TRP A 163 8.06 16.24 -4.77
N ARG A 164 8.75 17.06 -5.60
CA ARG A 164 8.88 16.79 -7.04
C ARG A 164 9.56 15.45 -7.29
N GLU A 165 10.62 15.17 -6.57
CA GLU A 165 11.35 13.91 -6.63
C GLU A 165 10.45 12.73 -6.26
N TYR A 166 9.72 12.85 -5.15
CA TYR A 166 8.84 11.81 -4.62
C TYR A 166 7.66 11.51 -5.54
N TYR A 167 6.94 12.53 -6.03
CA TYR A 167 5.81 12.29 -6.91
C TYR A 167 6.22 11.82 -8.32
N THR A 168 7.49 12.05 -8.68
CA THR A 168 8.06 11.59 -9.97
C THR A 168 8.55 10.15 -9.89
N TYR A 169 9.36 9.82 -8.89
CA TYR A 169 10.07 8.54 -8.82
C TYR A 169 9.57 7.60 -7.71
N GLY A 170 8.61 8.03 -6.91
CA GLY A 170 7.99 7.21 -5.87
C GLY A 170 8.80 7.05 -4.58
N GLY A 171 8.34 6.10 -3.76
CA GLY A 171 8.88 5.82 -2.43
C GLY A 171 9.66 4.50 -2.33
N LEU A 172 10.06 3.87 -3.43
CA LEU A 172 10.89 2.67 -3.34
C LEU A 172 12.29 3.03 -2.85
N PRO A 173 12.77 2.41 -1.73
CA PRO A 173 14.00 2.86 -1.05
C PRO A 173 15.24 2.93 -1.94
N LEU A 174 15.43 1.97 -2.84
CA LEU A 174 16.61 1.89 -3.69
C LEU A 174 16.73 3.04 -4.69
N ILE A 175 15.63 3.71 -5.03
CA ILE A 175 15.62 4.87 -5.95
C ILE A 175 16.59 5.97 -5.46
N GLN A 176 16.71 6.14 -4.14
CA GLN A 176 17.56 7.16 -3.54
C GLN A 176 19.07 6.89 -3.75
N SER A 177 19.46 5.67 -4.15
CA SER A 177 20.85 5.34 -4.43
C SER A 177 21.30 5.72 -5.85
N PHE A 178 20.39 6.10 -6.72
CA PHE A 178 20.71 6.49 -8.09
C PHE A 178 20.86 8.01 -8.23
N GLU A 179 21.98 8.44 -8.80
CA GLU A 179 22.33 9.86 -8.96
C GLU A 179 21.65 10.53 -10.16
N THR A 180 21.31 9.76 -11.20
CA THR A 180 20.74 10.30 -12.44
C THR A 180 19.30 9.88 -12.66
N GLU A 181 18.51 10.79 -13.24
CA GLU A 181 17.12 10.52 -13.62
C GLU A 181 17.00 9.30 -14.53
N GLU A 182 17.90 9.17 -15.51
CA GLU A 182 17.91 8.04 -16.44
C GLU A 182 18.02 6.69 -15.69
N LYS A 183 18.93 6.60 -14.71
CA LYS A 183 19.09 5.38 -13.91
C LYS A 183 17.85 5.07 -13.07
N LYS A 184 17.21 6.10 -12.48
CA LYS A 184 15.97 5.94 -11.73
C LYS A 184 14.85 5.42 -12.62
N ILE A 185 14.66 6.02 -13.79
CA ILE A 185 13.63 5.63 -14.75
C ILE A 185 13.85 4.20 -15.24
N ASN A 186 15.08 3.88 -15.66
CA ASN A 186 15.42 2.55 -16.16
C ASN A 186 15.20 1.50 -15.09
N TYR A 187 15.65 1.76 -13.84
CA TYR A 187 15.41 0.85 -12.72
C TYR A 187 13.93 0.59 -12.49
N LEU A 188 13.08 1.62 -12.48
CA LEU A 188 11.64 1.47 -12.27
C LEU A 188 10.97 0.67 -13.39
N LYS A 189 11.36 0.90 -14.64
CA LYS A 189 10.88 0.14 -15.81
C LYS A 189 11.31 -1.32 -15.73
N ASP A 190 12.58 -1.56 -15.50
CA ASP A 190 13.12 -2.92 -15.38
C ASP A 190 12.46 -3.67 -14.21
N LEU A 191 12.28 -3.00 -13.08
CA LEU A 191 11.61 -3.57 -11.92
C LEU A 191 10.16 -3.95 -12.24
N PHE A 192 9.42 -3.08 -12.89
CA PHE A 192 8.06 -3.38 -13.30
C PHE A 192 8.00 -4.59 -14.24
N GLU A 193 8.81 -4.61 -15.29
CA GLU A 193 8.80 -5.65 -16.32
C GLU A 193 9.30 -7.00 -15.79
N THR A 194 10.47 -6.99 -15.16
CA THR A 194 11.20 -8.23 -14.82
C THR A 194 10.83 -8.81 -13.46
N VAL A 195 10.28 -8.00 -12.56
CA VAL A 195 9.94 -8.45 -11.21
C VAL A 195 8.43 -8.54 -11.02
N TYR A 196 7.68 -7.47 -11.28
CA TYR A 196 6.24 -7.51 -11.01
C TYR A 196 5.46 -8.26 -12.08
N LEU A 197 5.62 -7.84 -13.32
CA LEU A 197 4.83 -8.39 -14.41
C LEU A 197 5.22 -9.85 -14.69
N ALA A 198 6.52 -10.15 -14.75
CA ALA A 198 7.01 -11.51 -14.93
C ALA A 198 6.51 -12.47 -13.83
N ASP A 199 6.56 -12.05 -12.55
CA ASP A 199 6.08 -12.85 -11.43
C ASP A 199 4.56 -13.13 -11.52
N ILE A 200 3.75 -12.13 -11.89
CA ILE A 200 2.30 -12.31 -12.08
C ILE A 200 2.02 -13.29 -13.23
N ILE A 201 2.71 -13.11 -14.36
CA ILE A 201 2.54 -13.97 -15.57
C ILE A 201 2.90 -15.41 -15.26
N GLU A 202 4.04 -15.64 -14.62
CA GLU A 202 4.53 -16.98 -14.29
C GLU A 202 3.60 -17.67 -13.28
N ARG A 203 3.27 -16.99 -12.20
CA ARG A 203 2.44 -17.52 -11.11
C ARG A 203 1.04 -17.93 -11.57
N HIS A 204 0.40 -17.06 -12.33
CA HIS A 204 -0.97 -17.30 -12.81
C HIS A 204 -1.03 -17.96 -14.19
N ARG A 205 0.15 -18.37 -14.75
CA ARG A 205 0.27 -19.04 -16.05
C ARG A 205 -0.48 -18.30 -17.16
N ILE A 206 -0.31 -16.97 -17.19
CA ILE A 206 -1.00 -16.10 -18.14
C ILE A 206 -0.43 -16.37 -19.55
N LYS A 207 -1.30 -16.78 -20.47
CA LYS A 207 -0.89 -17.12 -21.85
C LYS A 207 -0.78 -15.89 -22.77
N ASN A 208 -1.57 -14.86 -22.50
CA ASN A 208 -1.61 -13.63 -23.30
C ASN A 208 -1.25 -12.43 -22.40
N ASP A 209 0.03 -12.20 -22.24
CA ASP A 209 0.57 -11.13 -21.39
C ASP A 209 0.31 -9.72 -21.94
N ASN A 210 0.11 -9.58 -23.27
CA ASN A 210 -0.21 -8.29 -23.88
C ASN A 210 -1.51 -7.70 -23.31
N GLU A 211 -2.52 -8.53 -23.04
CA GLU A 211 -3.78 -8.06 -22.44
C GLU A 211 -3.58 -7.52 -21.01
N LEU A 212 -2.74 -8.18 -20.22
CA LEU A 212 -2.40 -7.71 -18.87
C LEU A 212 -1.62 -6.39 -18.93
N ARG A 213 -0.64 -6.27 -19.83
CA ARG A 213 0.15 -5.04 -20.05
C ARG A 213 -0.75 -3.87 -20.41
N GLU A 214 -1.64 -4.06 -21.36
CA GLU A 214 -2.60 -3.04 -21.79
C GLU A 214 -3.56 -2.64 -20.66
N LEU A 215 -4.02 -3.61 -19.85
CA LEU A 215 -4.85 -3.31 -18.69
C LEU A 215 -4.10 -2.43 -17.69
N VAL A 216 -2.84 -2.74 -17.40
CA VAL A 216 -2.03 -1.94 -16.48
C VAL A 216 -1.81 -0.52 -17.03
N LEU A 217 -1.57 -0.35 -18.33
CA LEU A 217 -1.47 0.96 -18.98
C LEU A 217 -2.77 1.77 -18.84
N ILE A 218 -3.92 1.14 -19.05
CA ILE A 218 -5.24 1.80 -18.87
C ILE A 218 -5.42 2.25 -17.42
N LEU A 219 -5.11 1.39 -16.44
CA LEU A 219 -5.23 1.71 -15.03
C LEU A 219 -4.25 2.81 -14.61
N ALA A 220 -3.02 2.77 -15.10
CA ALA A 220 -2.02 3.80 -14.82
C ALA A 220 -2.41 5.17 -15.41
N SER A 221 -3.01 5.19 -16.61
CA SER A 221 -3.47 6.43 -17.25
C SER A 221 -4.75 6.99 -16.66
N SER A 222 -5.53 6.17 -15.94
CA SER A 222 -6.82 6.56 -15.33
C SER A 222 -6.83 6.35 -13.80
N ILE A 223 -5.70 6.64 -13.16
CA ILE A 223 -5.51 6.50 -11.71
C ILE A 223 -6.62 7.25 -10.95
N GLY A 224 -7.18 6.60 -9.93
CA GLY A 224 -8.27 7.18 -9.14
C GLY A 224 -9.63 7.29 -9.87
N ALA A 225 -9.72 6.90 -11.15
CA ALA A 225 -10.99 6.89 -11.86
C ALA A 225 -11.84 5.66 -11.50
N PRO A 226 -13.18 5.82 -11.38
CA PRO A 226 -14.08 4.69 -11.14
C PRO A 226 -14.07 3.73 -12.31
N CYS A 227 -13.80 2.45 -12.06
CA CYS A 227 -13.78 1.42 -13.07
C CYS A 227 -14.48 0.12 -12.62
N ASN A 228 -14.85 -0.69 -13.59
CA ASN A 228 -15.29 -2.07 -13.37
C ASN A 228 -14.86 -2.95 -14.55
N PRO A 229 -14.82 -4.29 -14.38
CA PRO A 229 -14.40 -5.20 -15.43
C PRO A 229 -15.19 -5.08 -16.73
N THR A 230 -16.50 -4.84 -16.67
CA THR A 230 -17.35 -4.69 -17.86
C THR A 230 -17.03 -3.42 -18.64
N LYS A 231 -16.86 -2.28 -17.94
CA LYS A 231 -16.46 -1.02 -18.59
C LYS A 231 -15.09 -1.17 -19.25
N LEU A 232 -14.14 -1.79 -18.56
CA LEU A 232 -12.80 -2.06 -19.11
C LEU A 232 -12.86 -2.97 -20.33
N SER A 233 -13.65 -4.06 -20.30
CA SER A 233 -13.85 -4.94 -21.45
C SER A 233 -14.39 -4.19 -22.68
N ASN A 234 -15.34 -3.29 -22.48
CA ASN A 234 -15.86 -2.45 -23.55
C ASN A 234 -14.80 -1.46 -24.08
N THR A 235 -13.96 -0.92 -23.24
CA THR A 235 -12.84 -0.05 -23.63
C THR A 235 -11.82 -0.80 -24.47
N PHE A 236 -11.44 -2.03 -24.09
CA PHE A 236 -10.56 -2.89 -24.90
C PHE A 236 -11.13 -3.12 -26.29
N LYS A 237 -12.41 -3.48 -26.36
CA LYS A 237 -13.09 -3.73 -27.64
C LYS A 237 -13.17 -2.50 -28.53
N SER A 238 -13.51 -1.33 -27.97
CA SER A 238 -13.73 -0.10 -28.75
C SER A 238 -12.45 0.62 -29.13
N VAL A 239 -11.42 0.61 -28.28
CA VAL A 239 -10.18 1.38 -28.47
C VAL A 239 -9.07 0.53 -29.08
N LYS A 240 -8.96 -0.73 -28.69
CA LYS A 240 -7.85 -1.60 -29.08
C LYS A 240 -8.25 -2.70 -30.08
N ASN A 241 -9.53 -2.84 -30.40
CA ASN A 241 -10.07 -3.96 -31.21
C ASN A 241 -9.73 -5.35 -30.66
N VAL A 242 -9.52 -5.45 -29.34
CA VAL A 242 -9.22 -6.70 -28.62
C VAL A 242 -10.45 -7.08 -27.79
N SER A 243 -10.87 -8.33 -27.90
CA SER A 243 -12.02 -8.84 -27.14
C SER A 243 -11.53 -9.63 -25.92
N ILE A 244 -11.54 -8.97 -24.76
CA ILE A 244 -11.23 -9.60 -23.47
C ILE A 244 -12.51 -9.72 -22.66
N GLY A 245 -12.76 -10.92 -22.12
CA GLY A 245 -13.91 -11.15 -21.25
C GLY A 245 -13.82 -10.38 -19.94
N SER A 246 -14.96 -9.87 -19.44
CA SER A 246 -15.01 -9.17 -18.15
C SER A 246 -14.50 -10.01 -16.97
N GLN A 247 -14.66 -11.33 -17.02
CA GLN A 247 -14.12 -12.25 -16.02
C GLN A 247 -12.59 -12.29 -16.04
N THR A 248 -11.97 -12.33 -17.23
CA THR A 248 -10.51 -12.28 -17.37
C THR A 248 -9.94 -10.99 -16.80
N ILE A 249 -10.59 -9.85 -17.10
CA ILE A 249 -10.20 -8.55 -16.52
C ILE A 249 -10.36 -8.57 -15.00
N ALA A 250 -11.44 -9.14 -14.46
CA ALA A 250 -11.62 -9.27 -13.01
C ALA A 250 -10.49 -10.08 -12.37
N ASN A 251 -10.09 -11.19 -13.00
CA ASN A 251 -8.95 -12.00 -12.55
C ASN A 251 -7.64 -11.19 -12.58
N TYR A 252 -7.36 -10.47 -13.67
CA TYR A 252 -6.15 -9.64 -13.76
C TYR A 252 -6.12 -8.53 -12.70
N LEU A 253 -7.24 -7.87 -12.43
CA LEU A 253 -7.34 -6.88 -11.34
C LEU A 253 -7.07 -7.53 -9.97
N THR A 254 -7.53 -8.76 -9.76
CA THR A 254 -7.22 -9.53 -8.55
C THR A 254 -5.72 -9.82 -8.47
N TYR A 255 -5.09 -10.34 -9.53
CA TYR A 255 -3.66 -10.65 -9.56
C TYR A 255 -2.76 -9.42 -9.31
N LEU A 256 -3.14 -8.27 -9.90
CA LEU A 256 -2.45 -6.99 -9.67
C LEU A 256 -2.59 -6.51 -8.22
N SER A 257 -3.75 -6.75 -7.60
CA SER A 257 -3.94 -6.42 -6.18
C SER A 257 -3.21 -7.41 -5.26
N GLU A 258 -3.22 -8.68 -5.62
CA GLU A 258 -2.49 -9.72 -4.90
C GLU A 258 -0.97 -9.54 -4.95
N SER A 259 -0.41 -8.96 -5.99
CA SER A 259 1.00 -8.58 -6.07
C SER A 259 1.33 -7.29 -5.31
N PHE A 260 0.36 -6.69 -4.64
CA PHE A 260 0.46 -5.38 -3.99
C PHE A 260 0.83 -4.22 -4.94
N LEU A 261 0.73 -4.42 -6.25
CA LEU A 261 0.96 -3.33 -7.20
C LEU A 261 -0.19 -2.31 -7.15
N LEU A 262 -1.42 -2.80 -6.96
CA LEU A 262 -2.63 -2.01 -6.88
C LEU A 262 -3.38 -2.23 -5.57
N ASN A 263 -3.87 -1.14 -5.02
CA ASN A 263 -4.82 -1.14 -3.91
C ASN A 263 -6.23 -0.88 -4.46
N LYS A 264 -7.15 -1.80 -4.19
CA LYS A 264 -8.56 -1.66 -4.55
C LYS A 264 -9.31 -0.95 -3.45
N THR A 265 -10.07 0.09 -3.81
CA THR A 265 -10.92 0.86 -2.91
C THR A 265 -12.38 0.74 -3.31
N ILE A 266 -13.24 0.45 -2.36
CA ILE A 266 -14.68 0.21 -2.56
C ILE A 266 -15.44 1.51 -2.31
N ARG A 267 -16.58 1.66 -2.97
CA ARG A 267 -17.46 2.81 -2.76
C ARG A 267 -18.45 2.53 -1.61
N TYR A 268 -18.56 3.50 -0.71
CA TYR A 268 -19.46 3.46 0.43
C TYR A 268 -20.50 4.58 0.34
N ASP A 269 -21.78 4.22 0.37
CA ASP A 269 -22.90 5.17 0.46
C ASP A 269 -22.99 5.68 1.90
N ILE A 270 -22.58 6.92 2.12
CA ILE A 270 -22.51 7.53 3.45
C ILE A 270 -23.91 7.67 4.09
N LYS A 271 -24.92 8.05 3.30
CA LYS A 271 -26.29 8.21 3.77
C LYS A 271 -27.02 6.88 3.93
N GLY A 272 -26.82 5.97 2.98
CA GLY A 272 -27.44 4.63 3.00
C GLY A 272 -26.71 3.66 3.90
N LYS A 273 -25.52 4.01 4.41
CA LYS A 273 -24.67 3.18 5.28
C LYS A 273 -24.42 1.77 4.71
N LYS A 274 -24.12 1.69 3.42
CA LYS A 274 -23.88 0.41 2.72
C LYS A 274 -22.80 0.51 1.67
N TYR A 275 -22.11 -0.60 1.44
CA TYR A 275 -21.13 -0.72 0.36
C TYR A 275 -21.81 -0.81 -1.00
N ILE A 276 -21.20 -0.17 -2.01
CA ILE A 276 -21.64 -0.18 -3.40
C ILE A 276 -20.60 -0.90 -4.23
N ASN A 277 -20.86 -2.15 -4.58
CA ASN A 277 -19.87 -3.04 -5.23
C ASN A 277 -19.75 -2.86 -6.76
N THR A 278 -20.41 -1.85 -7.36
CA THR A 278 -20.48 -1.74 -8.82
C THR A 278 -19.32 -1.04 -9.49
N LEU A 279 -18.68 -0.11 -8.80
CA LEU A 279 -17.51 0.63 -9.29
C LEU A 279 -16.47 0.70 -8.18
N SER A 280 -15.25 0.34 -8.48
CA SER A 280 -14.10 0.47 -7.56
C SER A 280 -13.12 1.48 -8.13
N LYS A 281 -12.31 2.11 -7.27
CA LYS A 281 -11.11 2.82 -7.67
C LYS A 281 -9.88 1.96 -7.40
N TYR A 282 -8.83 2.17 -8.17
CA TYR A 282 -7.55 1.51 -7.99
C TYR A 282 -6.45 2.56 -7.88
N TYR A 283 -5.62 2.40 -6.85
CA TYR A 283 -4.47 3.25 -6.58
C TYR A 283 -3.20 2.42 -6.62
N PHE A 284 -2.14 2.97 -7.20
CA PHE A 284 -0.84 2.31 -7.20
C PHE A 284 -0.18 2.42 -5.83
N SER A 285 0.40 1.32 -5.36
CA SER A 285 1.14 1.31 -4.09
C SER A 285 2.41 2.17 -4.15
N ASP A 286 2.99 2.32 -5.35
CA ASP A 286 4.10 3.23 -5.61
C ASP A 286 3.85 4.06 -6.86
N ILE A 287 3.99 5.38 -6.73
CA ILE A 287 3.71 6.31 -7.82
C ILE A 287 4.81 6.32 -8.87
N GLY A 288 6.06 6.03 -8.49
CA GLY A 288 7.18 5.93 -9.42
C GLY A 288 7.02 4.76 -10.39
N LEU A 289 6.54 3.62 -9.91
CA LEU A 289 6.18 2.48 -10.78
C LEU A 289 5.07 2.87 -11.76
N ARG A 290 4.01 3.54 -11.28
CA ARG A 290 2.93 4.03 -12.14
C ARG A 290 3.46 4.96 -13.24
N ASN A 291 4.34 5.89 -12.89
CA ASN A 291 4.91 6.84 -13.83
C ASN A 291 5.83 6.14 -14.85
N ALA A 292 6.62 5.16 -14.41
CA ALA A 292 7.49 4.36 -15.29
C ALA A 292 6.70 3.55 -16.32
N ILE A 293 5.55 2.97 -15.93
CA ILE A 293 4.62 2.26 -16.83
C ILE A 293 4.14 3.19 -17.96
N LEU A 294 4.00 4.48 -17.70
CA LEU A 294 3.56 5.49 -18.65
C LEU A 294 4.74 6.23 -19.33
N ASP A 295 5.95 5.69 -19.28
CA ASP A 295 7.15 6.34 -19.83
C ASP A 295 7.35 7.77 -19.31
N MET A 296 6.96 8.06 -18.07
CA MET A 296 7.01 9.38 -17.43
C MET A 296 6.21 10.48 -18.16
N ARG A 297 5.24 10.12 -19.02
CA ARG A 297 4.54 11.09 -19.90
C ARG A 297 3.33 11.77 -19.26
N GLN A 298 2.69 11.14 -18.30
CA GLN A 298 1.47 11.64 -17.65
C GLN A 298 1.74 11.92 -16.18
N GLN A 299 2.19 13.12 -15.88
CA GLN A 299 2.48 13.58 -14.52
C GLN A 299 1.46 14.63 -14.06
N GLU A 300 0.17 14.34 -14.24
CA GLU A 300 -0.90 15.20 -13.75
C GLU A 300 -0.95 15.16 -12.24
N GLU A 301 -0.44 16.21 -11.62
CA GLU A 301 -0.20 16.27 -10.18
C GLU A 301 -1.47 16.04 -9.33
N THR A 302 -2.64 16.41 -9.85
CA THR A 302 -3.92 16.23 -9.13
C THR A 302 -4.18 14.77 -8.77
N HIS A 303 -4.13 13.88 -9.76
CA HIS A 303 -4.40 12.46 -9.54
C HIS A 303 -3.25 11.75 -8.83
N ILE A 304 -2.01 12.20 -9.06
CA ILE A 304 -0.83 11.70 -8.34
C ILE A 304 -0.94 12.07 -6.86
N MET A 305 -1.30 13.31 -6.53
CA MET A 305 -1.50 13.76 -5.17
C MET A 305 -2.62 12.98 -4.46
N GLU A 306 -3.74 12.72 -5.14
CA GLU A 306 -4.83 11.89 -4.63
C GLU A 306 -4.32 10.48 -4.28
N ASN A 307 -3.53 9.84 -5.16
CA ASN A 307 -2.94 8.53 -4.87
C ASN A 307 -1.95 8.57 -3.70
N ILE A 308 -1.14 9.62 -3.59
CA ILE A 308 -0.18 9.76 -2.48
C ILE A 308 -0.93 9.95 -1.14
N ILE A 309 -2.01 10.75 -1.12
CA ILE A 309 -2.86 10.91 0.06
C ILE A 309 -3.48 9.56 0.46
N TYR A 310 -3.98 8.80 -0.51
CA TYR A 310 -4.50 7.46 -0.28
C TYR A 310 -3.46 6.56 0.38
N ASN A 311 -2.25 6.48 -0.20
CA ASN A 311 -1.16 5.67 0.33
C ASN A 311 -0.74 6.10 1.74
N GLU A 312 -0.68 7.42 2.00
CA GLU A 312 -0.37 7.94 3.34
C GLU A 312 -1.43 7.54 4.37
N LEU A 313 -2.72 7.56 4.00
CA LEU A 313 -3.79 7.09 4.90
C LEU A 313 -3.62 5.60 5.23
N LEU A 314 -3.24 4.76 4.25
CA LEU A 314 -2.94 3.35 4.50
C LEU A 314 -1.71 3.17 5.40
N VAL A 315 -0.63 3.92 5.16
CA VAL A 315 0.57 3.92 6.01
C VAL A 315 0.22 4.23 7.45
N ARG A 316 -0.72 5.17 7.68
CA ARG A 316 -1.24 5.51 9.02
C ARG A 316 -2.15 4.46 9.63
N GLY A 317 -2.45 3.37 8.91
CA GLY A 317 -3.27 2.26 9.38
C GLY A 317 -4.77 2.47 9.23
N TYR A 318 -5.23 3.48 8.48
CA TYR A 318 -6.64 3.67 8.19
C TYR A 318 -7.13 2.66 7.15
N SER A 319 -8.34 2.14 7.36
CA SER A 319 -9.14 1.57 6.28
C SER A 319 -9.72 2.71 5.45
N VAL A 320 -9.54 2.64 4.12
CA VAL A 320 -9.88 3.75 3.23
C VAL A 320 -10.89 3.31 2.19
N ASP A 321 -12.04 3.96 2.17
CA ASP A 321 -13.12 3.78 1.19
C ASP A 321 -13.33 5.07 0.39
N VAL A 322 -13.98 4.99 -0.78
CA VAL A 322 -14.48 6.15 -1.53
C VAL A 322 -15.89 6.49 -1.06
N GLY A 323 -16.11 7.73 -0.63
CA GLY A 323 -17.41 8.17 -0.14
C GLY A 323 -18.37 8.55 -1.26
N MET A 324 -19.65 8.19 -1.11
CA MET A 324 -20.73 8.61 -2.01
C MET A 324 -21.84 9.28 -1.22
N VAL A 325 -22.26 10.45 -1.68
CA VAL A 325 -23.37 11.21 -1.09
C VAL A 325 -24.43 11.48 -2.16
N GLU A 326 -25.61 10.92 -2.02
CA GLU A 326 -26.72 11.22 -2.92
C GLU A 326 -27.43 12.51 -2.50
N ILE A 327 -27.61 13.43 -3.44
CA ILE A 327 -28.39 14.65 -3.28
C ILE A 327 -29.52 14.73 -4.32
N LYS A 328 -30.58 15.45 -4.00
CA LYS A 328 -31.63 15.80 -4.96
C LYS A 328 -31.38 17.22 -5.45
N LYS A 329 -31.43 17.43 -6.75
CA LYS A 329 -31.30 18.74 -7.38
C LYS A 329 -32.38 18.85 -8.47
N GLN A 330 -32.94 20.04 -8.66
CA GLN A 330 -33.80 20.32 -9.83
C GLN A 330 -32.90 20.50 -11.06
N ASP A 331 -33.27 19.84 -12.16
CA ASP A 331 -32.65 20.06 -13.47
C ASP A 331 -33.18 21.39 -14.09
N LYS A 332 -32.75 21.66 -15.32
CA LYS A 332 -33.14 22.89 -16.05
C LYS A 332 -34.62 22.99 -16.30
N ASP A 333 -35.34 21.87 -16.30
CA ASP A 333 -36.75 21.75 -16.54
C ASP A 333 -37.60 21.70 -15.24
N GLY A 334 -36.96 21.93 -14.09
CA GLY A 334 -37.57 21.90 -12.76
C GLY A 334 -37.86 20.50 -12.20
N LYS A 335 -37.43 19.44 -12.89
CA LYS A 335 -37.59 18.05 -12.44
C LYS A 335 -36.53 17.66 -11.42
N TRP A 336 -36.97 17.01 -10.36
CA TRP A 336 -36.02 16.48 -9.34
C TRP A 336 -35.21 15.30 -9.88
N VAL A 337 -33.91 15.49 -9.96
CA VAL A 337 -32.91 14.46 -10.33
C VAL A 337 -32.03 14.12 -9.15
N ARG A 338 -31.59 12.86 -9.08
CA ARG A 338 -30.62 12.41 -8.10
C ARG A 338 -29.21 12.59 -8.67
N ILE A 339 -28.35 13.23 -7.92
CA ILE A 339 -26.95 13.42 -8.25
C ILE A 339 -26.12 12.74 -7.18
N GLN A 340 -25.11 11.98 -7.58
CA GLN A 340 -24.12 11.41 -6.70
C GLN A 340 -22.91 12.33 -6.63
N LEU A 341 -22.56 12.77 -5.42
CA LEU A 341 -21.33 13.49 -5.12
C LEU A 341 -20.33 12.49 -4.54
N GLU A 342 -19.09 12.60 -4.95
CA GLU A 342 -18.00 11.79 -4.44
C GLU A 342 -17.26 12.53 -3.33
N VAL A 343 -16.87 11.79 -2.31
CA VAL A 343 -15.86 12.17 -1.31
C VAL A 343 -14.66 11.28 -1.57
N ASP A 344 -13.50 11.86 -1.82
CA ASP A 344 -12.34 11.09 -2.27
C ASP A 344 -12.03 9.96 -1.32
N PHE A 345 -12.01 10.23 0.00
CA PHE A 345 -11.71 9.19 0.99
C PHE A 345 -12.57 9.27 2.23
N ILE A 346 -12.95 8.10 2.72
CA ILE A 346 -13.43 7.86 4.09
C ILE A 346 -12.34 7.08 4.79
N ALA A 347 -11.60 7.73 5.69
CA ALA A 347 -10.54 7.10 6.47
C ALA A 347 -11.08 6.68 7.83
N SER A 348 -11.05 5.38 8.14
CA SER A 348 -11.59 4.81 9.39
C SER A 348 -10.53 4.02 10.14
N LEU A 349 -10.41 4.28 11.47
CA LEU A 349 -9.51 3.56 12.36
C LEU A 349 -10.15 3.46 13.76
N GLY A 350 -10.63 2.28 14.12
CA GLY A 350 -11.39 2.09 15.34
C GLY A 350 -12.64 2.96 15.40
N SER A 351 -12.73 3.86 16.39
CA SER A 351 -13.83 4.81 16.52
C SER A 351 -13.62 6.11 15.72
N LYS A 352 -12.42 6.33 15.19
CA LYS A 352 -12.09 7.52 14.39
C LYS A 352 -12.57 7.36 12.96
N LYS A 353 -13.19 8.41 12.42
CA LYS A 353 -13.58 8.50 11.02
C LYS A 353 -13.38 9.91 10.51
N TYR A 354 -12.81 10.03 9.32
CA TYR A 354 -12.54 11.28 8.64
C TYR A 354 -13.07 11.21 7.21
N TYR A 355 -13.65 12.31 6.75
CA TYR A 355 -14.01 12.52 5.35
C TYR A 355 -12.98 13.44 4.73
N VAL A 356 -12.24 12.97 3.75
CA VAL A 356 -11.11 13.67 3.17
C VAL A 356 -11.36 13.95 1.70
N GLN A 357 -11.17 15.21 1.30
CA GLN A 357 -11.19 15.66 -0.08
C GLN A 357 -9.81 16.17 -0.47
N SER A 358 -9.34 15.82 -1.67
CA SER A 358 -8.07 16.26 -2.24
C SER A 358 -8.33 17.40 -3.24
N ALA A 359 -7.64 18.52 -3.11
CA ALA A 359 -7.70 19.63 -4.06
C ALA A 359 -6.32 20.17 -4.37
N LEU A 360 -5.99 20.41 -5.63
CA LEU A 360 -4.69 20.94 -5.99
C LEU A 360 -4.53 22.38 -5.45
N SER A 361 -5.56 23.21 -5.61
CA SER A 361 -5.58 24.58 -5.09
C SER A 361 -7.02 25.03 -4.83
N ILE A 362 -7.17 25.99 -3.92
CA ILE A 362 -8.43 26.69 -3.63
C ILE A 362 -8.17 28.19 -3.75
N PRO A 363 -8.14 28.73 -4.99
CA PRO A 363 -7.78 30.14 -5.23
C PRO A 363 -8.85 31.12 -4.79
N ASP A 364 -10.11 30.71 -4.74
CA ASP A 364 -11.26 31.55 -4.46
C ASP A 364 -12.38 30.81 -3.71
N ARG A 365 -13.40 31.60 -3.31
CA ARG A 365 -14.57 31.07 -2.57
C ARG A 365 -15.45 30.14 -3.42
N GLU A 366 -15.50 30.34 -4.73
CA GLU A 366 -16.30 29.48 -5.61
C GLU A 366 -15.72 28.08 -5.68
N LYS A 367 -14.38 27.98 -5.79
CA LYS A 367 -13.66 26.71 -5.73
C LYS A 367 -13.78 26.06 -4.36
N GLU A 368 -13.72 26.83 -3.27
CA GLU A 368 -13.93 26.31 -1.92
C GLU A 368 -15.33 25.68 -1.76
N ILE A 369 -16.39 26.35 -2.25
CA ILE A 369 -17.75 25.83 -2.26
C ILE A 369 -17.83 24.54 -3.09
N GLN A 370 -17.18 24.51 -4.25
CA GLN A 370 -17.15 23.33 -5.11
C GLN A 370 -16.54 22.13 -4.40
N GLU A 371 -15.36 22.28 -3.81
CA GLU A 371 -14.64 21.20 -3.11
C GLU A 371 -15.34 20.79 -1.81
N SER A 372 -15.95 21.73 -1.11
CA SER A 372 -16.70 21.47 0.12
C SER A 372 -18.08 20.81 -0.12
N ARG A 373 -18.59 20.83 -1.35
CA ARG A 373 -19.97 20.46 -1.66
C ARG A 373 -20.33 19.04 -1.23
N SER A 374 -19.48 18.08 -1.47
CA SER A 374 -19.73 16.69 -1.06
C SER A 374 -19.75 16.58 0.47
N LEU A 375 -18.80 17.22 1.15
CA LEU A 375 -18.63 17.22 2.60
C LEU A 375 -19.80 17.91 3.32
N MET A 376 -20.29 19.05 2.79
CA MET A 376 -21.42 19.79 3.34
C MET A 376 -22.74 19.00 3.32
N ASN A 377 -22.85 18.01 2.43
CA ASN A 377 -24.03 17.16 2.32
C ASN A 377 -23.99 15.91 3.20
N ILE A 378 -22.98 15.77 4.06
CA ILE A 378 -22.84 14.72 5.07
C ILE A 378 -23.40 15.25 6.40
N ASN A 379 -24.41 14.59 6.95
CA ASN A 379 -25.13 15.05 8.13
C ASN A 379 -24.70 14.34 9.43
N ASP A 380 -23.43 13.92 9.53
CA ASP A 380 -22.88 13.39 10.76
C ASP A 380 -21.80 14.31 11.35
N SER A 381 -21.34 13.99 12.56
CA SER A 381 -20.39 14.80 13.34
C SER A 381 -18.92 14.43 13.12
N PHE A 382 -18.61 13.51 12.20
CA PHE A 382 -17.22 13.16 11.91
C PHE A 382 -16.49 14.30 11.21
N LYS A 383 -15.19 14.40 11.43
CA LYS A 383 -14.38 15.49 10.87
C LYS A 383 -14.35 15.42 9.34
N LYS A 384 -14.46 16.59 8.74
CA LYS A 384 -14.44 16.84 7.29
C LYS A 384 -13.22 17.68 6.98
N ILE A 385 -12.39 17.19 6.07
CA ILE A 385 -11.05 17.74 5.82
C ILE A 385 -10.84 17.91 4.33
N ILE A 386 -10.29 19.06 3.93
CA ILE A 386 -9.79 19.29 2.59
C ILE A 386 -8.27 19.42 2.67
N ILE A 387 -7.56 18.59 1.91
CA ILE A 387 -6.11 18.64 1.80
C ILE A 387 -5.77 19.38 0.50
N VAL A 388 -5.05 20.50 0.62
CA VAL A 388 -4.63 21.30 -0.54
C VAL A 388 -3.13 21.28 -0.70
N LYS A 389 -2.62 21.29 -1.94
CA LYS A 389 -1.18 21.35 -2.18
C LYS A 389 -0.54 22.63 -1.65
N ASP A 390 -1.29 23.74 -1.68
CA ASP A 390 -0.79 25.03 -1.26
C ASP A 390 -0.33 25.03 0.20
N HIS A 391 0.72 25.82 0.47
CA HIS A 391 1.15 26.04 1.83
C HIS A 391 0.19 27.03 2.51
N ILE A 392 -0.72 26.50 3.31
CA ILE A 392 -1.70 27.28 4.07
C ILE A 392 -1.61 26.94 5.55
N MET A 393 -1.95 27.89 6.40
CA MET A 393 -2.21 27.58 7.80
C MET A 393 -3.53 26.80 7.93
N PRO A 394 -3.59 25.76 8.78
CA PRO A 394 -4.84 25.05 9.04
C PRO A 394 -5.96 26.01 9.42
N ARG A 395 -7.09 25.94 8.72
CA ARG A 395 -8.24 26.79 8.98
C ARG A 395 -9.53 26.02 8.91
N ARG A 396 -10.54 26.44 9.64
CA ARG A 396 -11.89 25.92 9.56
C ARG A 396 -12.83 26.96 8.95
N ASN A 397 -13.70 26.52 8.09
CA ASN A 397 -14.78 27.37 7.58
C ASN A 397 -15.99 27.36 8.54
N GLU A 398 -17.05 28.12 8.19
CA GLU A 398 -18.27 28.25 9.00
C GLU A 398 -19.01 26.91 9.18
N GLU A 399 -18.87 25.97 8.24
CA GLU A 399 -19.42 24.62 8.29
C GLU A 399 -18.54 23.62 9.08
N GLY A 400 -17.44 24.09 9.67
CA GLY A 400 -16.52 23.29 10.47
C GLY A 400 -15.60 22.41 9.65
N ILE A 401 -15.54 22.58 8.32
CA ILE A 401 -14.61 21.84 7.44
C ILE A 401 -13.20 22.37 7.64
N LEU A 402 -12.26 21.49 7.99
CA LEU A 402 -10.86 21.82 8.15
C LEU A 402 -10.16 21.80 6.79
N THR A 403 -9.45 22.87 6.44
CA THR A 403 -8.53 22.90 5.30
C THR A 403 -7.10 22.92 5.80
N ILE A 404 -6.26 21.97 5.34
CA ILE A 404 -4.85 21.84 5.70
C ILE A 404 -3.98 21.74 4.47
N GLY A 405 -2.72 22.18 4.59
CA GLY A 405 -1.73 22.02 3.53
C GLY A 405 -1.24 20.57 3.39
N LEU A 406 -0.88 20.17 2.17
CA LEU A 406 -0.41 18.81 1.87
C LEU A 406 0.82 18.43 2.71
N PHE A 407 1.79 19.32 2.87
CA PHE A 407 2.96 19.04 3.70
C PHE A 407 2.65 18.93 5.19
N ASP A 408 1.67 19.68 5.69
CA ASP A 408 1.22 19.50 7.06
C ASP A 408 0.57 18.12 7.23
N PHE A 409 -0.21 17.69 6.23
CA PHE A 409 -0.77 16.34 6.22
C PHE A 409 0.33 15.28 6.16
N LEU A 410 1.25 15.36 5.22
CA LEU A 410 2.24 14.30 4.96
C LEU A 410 3.33 14.19 6.05
N LEU A 411 3.67 15.30 6.75
CA LEU A 411 4.77 15.35 7.70
C LEU A 411 4.34 15.29 9.17
N LYS A 412 3.04 15.48 9.48
CA LYS A 412 2.52 15.46 10.85
C LYS A 412 1.52 14.31 10.99
N GLU A 413 1.83 13.33 11.83
CA GLU A 413 0.98 12.15 12.04
C GLU A 413 -0.42 12.51 12.55
N ASP A 414 -0.53 13.51 13.42
CA ASP A 414 -1.75 13.98 14.06
C ASP A 414 -2.54 15.02 13.25
N SER A 415 -2.12 15.30 12.02
CA SER A 415 -2.69 16.35 11.15
C SER A 415 -4.20 16.22 10.90
N LEU A 416 -4.77 15.02 10.96
CA LEU A 416 -6.22 14.81 10.85
C LEU A 416 -6.97 15.13 12.17
N ASP A 417 -6.26 15.23 13.28
CA ASP A 417 -6.84 15.51 14.61
C ASP A 417 -6.89 17.01 14.95
N LEU A 418 -6.31 17.87 14.10
CA LEU A 418 -6.28 19.33 14.24
C LEU A 418 -7.69 19.95 14.37
#